data_458957573fe0c1cffd9768319cac39a1
#
_entry.id   458957573fe0c1cffd9768319cac39a1
#
_cell.length_a   1.000
_cell.length_b   1.000
_cell.length_c   1.000
_cell.angle_alpha   90.00
_cell.angle_beta   90.00
_cell.angle_gamma   90.00
#
_symmetry.space_group_name_H-M   'P 1'
#
loop_
_entity.id
_entity.type
_entity.pdbx_description
1 polymer ?
#
loop_
_entity_poly.entity_id
_entity_poly.type
_entity_poly.pdbx_seq_one_letter_code
_entity_poly.pdbx_strand_id
1 'polypeptide(L)'
;MAIATPESYAEMLKKAKEGGYAFPAINCTSTETINAVLKGLADAESDGIVQFSTGGSKFGSGLHVQSMEAGAVALAEYTTRMAKYYGVTVALHTDHCPKNALDGFVRPLLAVSAERVKRGEDPLFQSHMWAVSYTHLTLPTNREV
;
A
#
# COMPACT_ATOMS: atom_id res chain seq x y z
N MET A 1 -5.95 -15.86 -6.48
CA MET A 1 -5.21 -15.39 -5.31
C MET A 1 -5.76 -14.02 -4.96
N ALA A 2 -6.06 -13.71 -3.70
CA ALA A 2 -6.73 -12.43 -3.38
C ALA A 2 -5.74 -11.27 -3.12
N ILE A 3 -4.53 -11.60 -2.62
CA ILE A 3 -3.43 -10.65 -2.51
C ILE A 3 -2.35 -11.07 -3.49
N ALA A 4 -1.83 -10.10 -4.22
CA ALA A 4 -0.76 -10.33 -5.18
C ALA A 4 0.51 -10.80 -4.46
N THR A 5 1.16 -11.82 -5.01
CA THR A 5 2.55 -12.13 -4.66
C THR A 5 3.49 -11.11 -5.33
N PRO A 6 4.76 -11.02 -4.94
CA PRO A 6 5.71 -10.16 -5.63
C PRO A 6 5.74 -10.39 -7.15
N GLU A 7 5.69 -11.67 -7.58
CA GLU A 7 5.72 -12.06 -8.98
C GLU A 7 4.42 -11.66 -9.71
N SER A 8 3.26 -11.94 -9.11
CA SER A 8 1.97 -11.58 -9.72
C SER A 8 1.77 -10.06 -9.76
N TYR A 9 2.31 -9.31 -8.78
CA TYR A 9 2.30 -7.85 -8.82
C TYR A 9 3.19 -7.30 -9.96
N ALA A 10 4.38 -7.86 -10.15
CA ALA A 10 5.23 -7.50 -11.28
C ALA A 10 4.53 -7.77 -12.63
N GLU A 11 3.83 -8.90 -12.74
CA GLU A 11 3.06 -9.23 -13.94
C GLU A 11 1.86 -8.29 -14.17
N MET A 12 1.16 -7.89 -13.10
CA MET A 12 0.11 -6.85 -13.18
C MET A 12 0.66 -5.56 -13.78
N LEU A 13 1.79 -5.07 -13.25
CA LEU A 13 2.41 -3.83 -13.73
C LEU A 13 2.91 -3.94 -15.17
N LYS A 14 3.46 -5.10 -15.55
CA LYS A 14 3.88 -5.37 -16.92
C LYS A 14 2.70 -5.32 -17.88
N LYS A 15 1.60 -6.01 -17.59
CA LYS A 15 0.38 -5.98 -18.39
C LYS A 15 -0.20 -4.58 -18.52
N ALA A 16 -0.21 -3.80 -17.44
CA ALA A 16 -0.66 -2.42 -17.48
C ALA A 16 0.19 -1.58 -18.45
N LYS A 17 1.52 -1.72 -18.37
CA LYS A 17 2.44 -1.03 -19.27
C LYS A 17 2.24 -1.42 -20.73
N GLU A 18 2.13 -2.70 -21.02
CA GLU A 18 1.91 -3.23 -22.38
C GLU A 18 0.53 -2.86 -22.93
N GLY A 19 -0.48 -2.85 -22.07
CA GLY A 19 -1.85 -2.48 -22.43
C GLY A 19 -2.13 -0.98 -22.45
N GLY A 20 -1.18 -0.14 -22.04
CA GLY A 20 -1.34 1.32 -22.02
C GLY A 20 -2.36 1.81 -20.97
N TYR A 21 -2.51 1.11 -19.85
CA TYR A 21 -3.42 1.50 -18.76
C TYR A 21 -2.68 1.53 -17.40
N ALA A 22 -3.34 2.08 -16.40
CA ALA A 22 -2.85 2.08 -15.02
C ALA A 22 -3.88 1.48 -14.07
N PHE A 23 -3.43 0.76 -13.05
CA PHE A 23 -4.31 0.36 -11.97
C PHE A 23 -4.62 1.53 -11.05
N PRO A 24 -5.87 1.64 -10.57
CA PRO A 24 -6.15 2.60 -9.51
C PRO A 24 -5.42 2.18 -8.23
N ALA A 25 -4.75 3.13 -7.59
CA ALA A 25 -4.14 2.99 -6.27
C ALA A 25 -4.92 3.86 -5.28
N ILE A 26 -5.71 3.22 -4.43
CA ILE A 26 -6.72 3.93 -3.64
C ILE A 26 -6.34 3.88 -2.15
N ASN A 27 -6.23 5.07 -1.55
CA ASN A 27 -6.00 5.23 -0.12
C ASN A 27 -7.21 4.77 0.69
N CYS A 28 -6.97 3.83 1.61
CA CYS A 28 -7.97 3.36 2.56
C CYS A 28 -7.57 3.73 3.99
N THR A 29 -8.55 4.10 4.80
CA THR A 29 -8.35 4.56 6.18
C THR A 29 -9.18 3.78 7.20
N SER A 30 -10.10 2.94 6.72
CA SER A 30 -11.02 2.17 7.56
C SER A 30 -11.47 0.90 6.87
N THR A 31 -12.12 0.01 7.61
CA THR A 31 -12.73 -1.21 7.09
C THR A 31 -13.81 -0.91 6.05
N GLU A 32 -14.57 0.18 6.23
CA GLU A 32 -15.61 0.62 5.30
C GLU A 32 -15.00 1.04 3.95
N THR A 33 -13.94 1.85 3.98
CA THR A 33 -13.26 2.29 2.76
C THR A 33 -12.60 1.12 2.03
N ILE A 34 -12.02 0.17 2.76
CA ILE A 34 -11.47 -1.06 2.17
C ILE A 34 -12.57 -1.86 1.47
N ASN A 35 -13.70 -2.12 2.14
CA ASN A 35 -14.80 -2.87 1.55
C ASN A 35 -15.38 -2.16 0.32
N ALA A 36 -15.50 -0.82 0.36
CA ALA A 36 -15.97 -0.04 -0.79
C ALA A 36 -15.02 -0.17 -1.99
N VAL A 37 -13.71 -0.13 -1.77
CA VAL A 37 -12.70 -0.29 -2.81
C VAL A 37 -12.73 -1.72 -3.38
N LEU A 38 -12.74 -2.74 -2.52
CA LEU A 38 -12.82 -4.14 -2.95
C LEU A 38 -14.09 -4.41 -3.77
N LYS A 39 -15.22 -3.84 -3.33
CA LYS A 39 -16.49 -3.94 -4.07
C LYS A 39 -16.41 -3.24 -5.42
N GLY A 40 -15.86 -2.03 -5.48
CA GLY A 40 -15.71 -1.28 -6.73
C GLY A 40 -14.81 -1.99 -7.74
N LEU A 41 -13.71 -2.60 -7.28
CA LEU A 41 -12.83 -3.42 -8.11
C LEU A 41 -13.56 -4.66 -8.64
N ALA A 42 -14.33 -5.34 -7.78
CA ALA A 42 -15.11 -6.50 -8.18
C ALA A 42 -16.18 -6.14 -9.22
N ASP A 43 -16.89 -5.03 -9.03
CA ASP A 43 -17.90 -4.55 -9.99
C ASP A 43 -17.29 -4.14 -11.34
N ALA A 44 -16.06 -3.64 -11.33
CA ALA A 44 -15.31 -3.27 -12.52
C ALA A 44 -14.57 -4.47 -13.17
N GLU A 45 -14.66 -5.65 -12.58
CA GLU A 45 -13.89 -6.85 -12.98
C GLU A 45 -12.39 -6.53 -13.17
N SER A 46 -11.84 -5.73 -12.25
CA SER A 46 -10.47 -5.21 -12.32
C SER A 46 -9.67 -5.56 -11.08
N ASP A 47 -8.41 -5.88 -11.29
CA ASP A 47 -7.41 -5.85 -10.22
C ASP A 47 -7.09 -4.41 -9.83
N GLY A 48 -6.46 -4.20 -8.66
CA GLY A 48 -6.14 -2.86 -8.20
C GLY A 48 -5.09 -2.82 -7.09
N ILE A 49 -4.84 -1.62 -6.59
CA ILE A 49 -3.88 -1.37 -5.52
C ILE A 49 -4.62 -0.70 -4.36
N VAL A 50 -4.60 -1.36 -3.21
CA VAL A 50 -5.05 -0.76 -1.94
C VAL A 50 -3.83 -0.18 -1.24
N GLN A 51 -3.89 1.11 -0.92
CA GLN A 51 -2.73 1.77 -0.31
C GLN A 51 -3.08 2.46 1.00
N PHE A 52 -2.05 2.61 1.82
CA PHE A 52 -2.15 3.22 3.15
C PHE A 52 -1.10 4.32 3.30
N SER A 53 -1.56 5.53 3.58
CA SER A 53 -0.68 6.65 3.92
C SER A 53 -0.30 6.64 5.40
N THR A 54 0.72 7.40 5.77
CA THR A 54 1.11 7.59 7.17
C THR A 54 -0.05 8.11 8.02
N GLY A 55 -0.80 9.10 7.52
CA GLY A 55 -1.96 9.67 8.20
C GLY A 55 -3.14 8.69 8.29
N GLY A 56 -3.46 8.02 7.18
CA GLY A 56 -4.53 7.01 7.13
C GLY A 56 -4.25 5.82 8.06
N SER A 57 -3.01 5.35 8.10
CA SER A 57 -2.59 4.29 9.01
C SER A 57 -2.67 4.71 10.49
N LYS A 58 -2.20 5.93 10.79
CA LYS A 58 -2.32 6.48 12.14
C LYS A 58 -3.78 6.59 12.58
N PHE A 59 -4.66 7.06 11.70
CA PHE A 59 -6.11 7.10 11.94
C PHE A 59 -6.67 5.69 12.15
N GLY A 60 -6.30 4.73 11.30
CA GLY A 60 -6.77 3.34 11.36
C GLY A 60 -6.37 2.61 12.64
N SER A 61 -5.30 3.03 13.33
CA SER A 61 -4.94 2.49 14.65
C SER A 61 -5.79 3.01 15.80
N GLY A 62 -6.63 4.00 15.55
CA GLY A 62 -7.51 4.63 16.53
C GLY A 62 -6.85 5.75 17.34
N LEU A 63 -7.70 6.59 17.92
CA LEU A 63 -7.30 7.83 18.60
C LEU A 63 -6.38 7.62 19.81
N HIS A 64 -6.47 6.45 20.44
CA HIS A 64 -5.65 6.15 21.63
C HIS A 64 -4.25 5.64 21.23
N VAL A 65 -4.17 4.76 20.24
CA VAL A 65 -2.90 4.11 19.83
C VAL A 65 -2.05 5.03 18.97
N GLN A 66 -2.63 5.64 17.95
CA GLN A 66 -1.99 6.58 17.03
C GLN A 66 -0.66 6.10 16.42
N SER A 67 -0.54 4.79 16.18
CA SER A 67 0.63 4.16 15.56
C SER A 67 0.42 3.97 14.07
N MET A 68 1.30 4.53 13.26
CA MET A 68 1.30 4.34 11.81
C MET A 68 1.53 2.86 11.44
N GLU A 69 2.48 2.20 12.11
CA GLU A 69 2.78 0.79 11.88
C GLU A 69 1.58 -0.09 12.23
N ALA A 70 1.07 0.00 13.46
CA ALA A 70 -0.02 -0.84 13.93
C ALA A 70 -1.28 -0.69 13.06
N GLY A 71 -1.60 0.54 12.66
CA GLY A 71 -2.73 0.79 11.78
C GLY A 71 -2.54 0.22 10.38
N ALA A 72 -1.35 0.39 9.80
CA ALA A 72 -1.05 -0.17 8.48
C ALA A 72 -1.11 -1.71 8.49
N VAL A 73 -0.54 -2.35 9.50
CA VAL A 73 -0.59 -3.81 9.65
C VAL A 73 -2.04 -4.29 9.80
N ALA A 74 -2.81 -3.68 10.71
CA ALA A 74 -4.21 -4.07 10.93
C ALA A 74 -5.07 -3.91 9.67
N LEU A 75 -4.95 -2.78 8.95
CA LEU A 75 -5.69 -2.54 7.72
C LEU A 75 -5.24 -3.47 6.58
N ALA A 76 -3.93 -3.75 6.46
CA ALA A 76 -3.39 -4.66 5.47
C ALA A 76 -3.85 -6.11 5.72
N GLU A 77 -3.83 -6.58 6.96
CA GLU A 77 -4.34 -7.90 7.33
C GLU A 77 -5.84 -8.02 7.11
N TYR A 78 -6.61 -6.98 7.46
CA TYR A 78 -8.03 -6.91 7.15
C TYR A 78 -8.28 -7.04 5.65
N THR A 79 -7.57 -6.25 4.83
CA THR A 79 -7.68 -6.29 3.36
C THR A 79 -7.34 -7.69 2.84
N THR A 80 -6.26 -8.30 3.33
CA THR A 80 -5.85 -9.65 2.95
C THR A 80 -6.94 -10.69 3.23
N ARG A 81 -7.62 -10.54 4.35
CA ARG A 81 -8.70 -11.43 4.74
C ARG A 81 -9.95 -11.22 3.90
N MET A 82 -10.33 -9.97 3.66
CA MET A 82 -11.57 -9.64 2.98
C MET A 82 -11.51 -9.79 1.46
N ALA A 83 -10.39 -9.50 0.82
CA ALA A 83 -10.24 -9.60 -0.63
C ALA A 83 -10.62 -10.98 -1.21
N LYS A 84 -10.47 -12.03 -0.41
CA LYS A 84 -10.86 -13.41 -0.78
C LYS A 84 -12.35 -13.55 -1.08
N TYR A 85 -13.18 -12.73 -0.47
CA TYR A 85 -14.65 -12.80 -0.63
C TYR A 85 -15.14 -11.96 -1.81
N TYR A 86 -14.31 -11.06 -2.32
CA TYR A 86 -14.65 -10.20 -3.46
C TYR A 86 -14.20 -10.75 -4.80
N GLY A 87 -13.34 -11.78 -4.81
CA GLY A 87 -12.89 -12.42 -6.05
C GLY A 87 -11.93 -11.58 -6.90
N VAL A 88 -11.33 -10.55 -6.31
CA VAL A 88 -10.35 -9.66 -6.97
C VAL A 88 -8.94 -9.92 -6.49
N THR A 89 -7.95 -9.58 -7.29
CA THR A 89 -6.55 -9.53 -6.86
C THR A 89 -6.15 -8.09 -6.57
N VAL A 90 -5.64 -7.85 -5.35
CA VAL A 90 -5.14 -6.54 -4.98
C VAL A 90 -3.69 -6.62 -4.50
N ALA A 91 -2.90 -5.61 -4.86
CA ALA A 91 -1.60 -5.37 -4.25
C ALA A 91 -1.74 -4.38 -3.09
N LEU A 92 -0.95 -4.57 -2.05
CA LEU A 92 -0.88 -3.65 -0.91
C LEU A 92 0.34 -2.74 -1.07
N HIS A 93 0.11 -1.46 -0.93
CA HIS A 93 1.10 -0.42 -1.12
C HIS A 93 1.09 0.59 0.04
N THR A 94 2.23 1.13 0.40
CA THR A 94 2.27 2.31 1.27
C THR A 94 2.45 3.57 0.43
N ASP A 95 1.55 4.52 0.63
CA ASP A 95 1.57 5.81 -0.02
C ASP A 95 2.69 6.71 0.56
N HIS A 96 2.85 7.88 0.02
CA HIS A 96 3.91 8.85 0.33
C HIS A 96 4.40 8.81 1.78
N CYS A 97 5.63 8.36 2.00
CA CYS A 97 6.29 8.38 3.28
C CYS A 97 7.39 9.46 3.29
N PRO A 98 7.24 10.54 4.05
CA PRO A 98 8.29 11.55 4.15
C PRO A 98 9.50 11.00 4.92
N LYS A 99 10.68 11.56 4.66
CA LYS A 99 11.94 11.09 5.24
C LYS A 99 11.90 10.97 6.76
N ASN A 100 11.27 11.92 7.45
CA ASN A 100 11.15 11.92 8.91
C ASN A 100 10.18 10.87 9.48
N ALA A 101 9.36 10.22 8.65
CA ALA A 101 8.45 9.16 9.05
C ALA A 101 8.97 7.74 8.71
N LEU A 102 10.10 7.62 8.01
CA LEU A 102 10.62 6.32 7.56
C LEU A 102 10.83 5.34 8.73
N ASP A 103 11.40 5.81 9.83
CA ASP A 103 11.71 4.96 11.00
C ASP A 103 10.46 4.53 11.77
N GLY A 104 9.38 5.30 11.69
CA GLY A 104 8.10 4.98 12.34
C GLY A 104 7.07 4.32 11.41
N PHE A 105 7.37 4.14 10.13
CA PHE A 105 6.42 3.62 9.16
C PHE A 105 7.01 2.56 8.23
N VAL A 106 7.81 2.95 7.23
CA VAL A 106 8.27 2.00 6.21
C VAL A 106 9.23 0.95 6.79
N ARG A 107 10.19 1.35 7.63
CA ARG A 107 11.17 0.42 8.21
C ARG A 107 10.51 -0.66 9.08
N PRO A 108 9.58 -0.35 10.01
CA PRO A 108 8.86 -1.38 10.75
C PRO A 108 8.03 -2.30 9.84
N LEU A 109 7.36 -1.76 8.81
CA LEU A 109 6.57 -2.57 7.88
C LEU A 109 7.44 -3.51 7.03
N LEU A 110 8.64 -3.08 6.66
CA LEU A 110 9.63 -3.97 6.03
C LEU A 110 10.09 -5.07 7.00
N ALA A 111 10.27 -4.76 8.28
CA ALA A 111 10.61 -5.77 9.28
C ALA A 111 9.48 -6.81 9.45
N VAL A 112 8.21 -6.37 9.50
CA VAL A 112 7.06 -7.28 9.51
C VAL A 112 7.05 -8.18 8.27
N SER A 113 7.27 -7.61 7.08
CA SER A 113 7.34 -8.38 5.83
C SER A 113 8.50 -9.37 5.85
N ALA A 114 9.67 -8.97 6.35
CA ALA A 114 10.84 -9.84 6.47
C ALA A 114 10.59 -11.04 7.40
N GLU A 115 9.92 -10.83 8.53
CA GLU A 115 9.55 -11.92 9.44
C GLU A 115 8.54 -12.89 8.82
N ARG A 116 7.60 -12.38 8.02
CA ARG A 116 6.68 -13.24 7.25
C ARG A 116 7.43 -14.10 6.24
N VAL A 117 8.33 -13.51 5.48
CA VAL A 117 9.16 -14.23 4.48
C VAL A 117 10.03 -15.31 5.13
N LYS A 118 10.61 -15.06 6.31
CA LYS A 118 11.34 -16.08 7.08
C LYS A 118 10.47 -17.29 7.45
N ARG A 119 9.18 -17.11 7.60
CA ARG A 119 8.21 -18.19 7.86
C ARG A 119 7.67 -18.85 6.59
N GLY A 120 8.16 -18.45 5.41
CA GLY A 120 7.68 -18.98 4.12
C GLY A 120 6.35 -18.38 3.66
N GLU A 121 5.96 -17.23 4.23
CA GLU A 121 4.79 -16.45 3.83
C GLU A 121 5.19 -15.35 2.83
N ASP A 122 4.22 -14.86 2.07
CA ASP A 122 4.42 -13.65 1.25
C ASP A 122 4.63 -12.40 2.12
N PRO A 123 5.38 -11.39 1.64
CA PRO A 123 5.49 -10.12 2.33
C PRO A 123 4.12 -9.47 2.49
N LEU A 124 3.93 -8.71 3.57
CA LEU A 124 2.65 -8.07 3.84
C LEU A 124 2.32 -6.99 2.80
N PHE A 125 3.33 -6.24 2.36
CA PHE A 125 3.21 -5.20 1.33
C PHE A 125 4.05 -5.58 0.10
N GLN A 126 3.52 -5.32 -1.09
CA GLN A 126 4.20 -5.59 -2.35
C GLN A 126 5.08 -4.41 -2.79
N SER A 127 4.78 -3.20 -2.31
CA SER A 127 5.59 -2.01 -2.63
C SER A 127 5.43 -0.90 -1.59
N HIS A 128 6.40 0.01 -1.58
CA HIS A 128 6.44 1.16 -0.68
C HIS A 128 6.86 2.40 -1.46
N MET A 129 6.26 3.56 -1.13
CA MET A 129 6.66 4.84 -1.71
C MET A 129 7.42 5.69 -0.70
N TRP A 130 8.69 5.91 -0.97
CA TRP A 130 9.42 7.00 -0.34
C TRP A 130 9.11 8.29 -1.08
N ALA A 131 8.52 9.26 -0.38
CA ALA A 131 7.96 10.45 -0.98
C ALA A 131 9.04 11.44 -1.41
N VAL A 132 9.40 11.41 -2.67
CA VAL A 132 10.34 12.38 -3.28
C VAL A 132 9.80 13.81 -3.20
N SER A 133 8.48 14.01 -3.28
CA SER A 133 7.83 15.31 -3.17
C SER A 133 8.09 16.04 -1.84
N TYR A 134 8.40 15.30 -0.77
CA TYR A 134 8.76 15.87 0.53
C TYR A 134 10.28 15.95 0.74
N THR A 135 11.05 15.35 -0.14
CA THR A 135 12.51 15.41 -0.14
C THR A 135 13.07 16.46 -1.09
N HIS A 136 12.24 16.99 -1.97
CA HIS A 136 12.56 18.18 -2.76
C HIS A 136 12.53 19.42 -1.91
N LEU A 137 13.40 19.47 -0.96
CA LEU A 137 13.53 20.69 -0.19
C LEU A 137 14.15 21.82 -0.98
N THR A 138 14.88 21.50 -1.98
CA THR A 138 15.33 22.40 -3.02
C THR A 138 15.84 21.52 -4.13
N LEU A 139 15.14 21.37 -5.21
CA LEU A 139 15.90 21.48 -6.43
C LEU A 139 16.61 22.81 -6.30
N PRO A 140 17.94 22.87 -6.36
CA PRO A 140 18.55 24.10 -6.68
C PRO A 140 17.91 24.50 -7.99
N THR A 141 16.98 25.41 -7.94
CA THR A 141 16.64 26.18 -9.08
C THR A 141 17.91 26.94 -9.32
N ASN A 142 18.83 26.35 -10.02
CA ASN A 142 19.88 27.07 -10.74
C ASN A 142 19.15 27.90 -11.76
N ARG A 143 18.54 28.94 -11.23
CA ARG A 143 18.15 30.12 -11.96
C ARG A 143 19.19 31.17 -11.73
N GLU A 144 20.38 30.79 -12.04
CA GLU A 144 21.43 31.75 -12.29
C GLU A 144 21.87 31.50 -13.71
N VAL A 145 21.21 32.19 -14.55
CA VAL A 145 21.73 32.67 -15.81
C VAL A 145 21.47 34.15 -15.82
#